data_f2fe447e123fb3cf9a0a667da48276ab
#
_entry.id   f2fe447e123fb3cf9a0a667da48276ab
#
_cell.length_a   1.000
_cell.length_b   1.000
_cell.length_c   1.000
_cell.angle_alpha   90.00
_cell.angle_beta   90.00
_cell.angle_gamma   90.00
#
_symmetry.space_group_name_H-M   'P 1'
#
loop_
_entity.id
_entity.type
_entity.pdbx_description
1 polymer ?
#
loop_
_entity_poly.entity_id
_entity_poly.type
_entity_poly.pdbx_seq_one_letter_code
_entity_poly.pdbx_strand_id
1 'polypeptide(L)'
;MSAFFQHARDRNVTAIDFNIAFTDAFLAEEIESPSPASGIPQITAESPGITWLVEPKRSTSVEHFSYTLVHKSRKKDLRSSTIYAFAHFVWGHSNQTMIFADLDGLVLFDPMTHTVAGNSGIGDFGLEGINSFLQDHSCGDVCNRIALDEVAPLIFDTSRNEEQEEQDNSPSPGDADSANGEGEDNVD
;
A
#
# COMPACT_ATOMS: atom_id res chain seq x y z
N MET A 1 3.54 -15.57 -5.40
CA MET A 1 2.67 -16.57 -6.07
C MET A 1 3.20 -18.02 -5.95
N SER A 2 4.47 -18.29 -6.24
CA SER A 2 5.02 -19.69 -6.19
C SER A 2 4.85 -20.37 -4.83
N ALA A 3 5.14 -19.68 -3.73
CA ALA A 3 4.94 -20.20 -2.37
C ALA A 3 3.47 -20.53 -2.07
N PHE A 4 2.54 -19.69 -2.51
CA PHE A 4 1.11 -19.93 -2.38
C PHE A 4 0.66 -21.19 -3.13
N PHE A 5 1.08 -21.35 -4.37
CA PHE A 5 0.76 -22.54 -5.15
C PHE A 5 1.41 -23.81 -4.58
N GLN A 6 2.62 -23.70 -4.04
CA GLN A 6 3.25 -24.83 -3.37
C GLN A 6 2.47 -25.22 -2.11
N HIS A 7 2.08 -24.25 -1.30
CA HIS A 7 1.24 -24.47 -0.11
C HIS A 7 -0.08 -25.19 -0.43
N ALA A 8 -0.72 -24.83 -1.55
CA ALA A 8 -1.93 -25.50 -2.02
C ALA A 8 -1.66 -26.95 -2.49
N ARG A 9 -0.57 -27.18 -3.23
CA ARG A 9 -0.17 -28.52 -3.69
C ARG A 9 0.15 -29.46 -2.51
N ASP A 10 0.84 -28.97 -1.51
CA ASP A 10 1.20 -29.75 -0.31
C ASP A 10 -0.05 -30.23 0.45
N ARG A 11 -1.18 -29.53 0.27
CA ARG A 11 -2.50 -29.88 0.83
C ARG A 11 -3.41 -30.60 -0.14
N ASN A 12 -2.88 -30.97 -1.31
CA ASN A 12 -3.65 -31.62 -2.38
C ASN A 12 -4.90 -30.84 -2.83
N VAL A 13 -4.85 -29.51 -2.74
CA VAL A 13 -5.95 -28.65 -3.20
C VAL A 13 -5.80 -28.35 -4.68
N THR A 14 -6.77 -28.82 -5.48
CA THR A 14 -6.81 -28.64 -6.93
C THR A 14 -7.82 -27.57 -7.37
N ALA A 15 -8.75 -27.21 -6.49
CA ALA A 15 -9.82 -26.25 -6.77
C ALA A 15 -9.34 -24.80 -6.56
N ILE A 16 -8.25 -24.43 -7.25
CA ILE A 16 -7.71 -23.07 -7.34
C ILE A 16 -7.27 -22.80 -8.78
N ASP A 17 -7.21 -21.54 -9.18
CA ASP A 17 -6.69 -21.14 -10.49
C ASP A 17 -5.16 -21.04 -10.46
N PHE A 18 -4.48 -22.06 -10.95
CA PHE A 18 -3.02 -22.09 -11.04
C PHE A 18 -2.44 -21.25 -12.18
N ASN A 19 -3.30 -20.62 -13.02
CA ASN A 19 -2.86 -19.79 -14.14
C ASN A 19 -2.67 -18.32 -13.75
N ILE A 20 -2.82 -17.98 -12.47
CA ILE A 20 -2.56 -16.63 -11.97
C ILE A 20 -1.05 -16.44 -11.84
N ALA A 21 -0.55 -15.38 -12.44
CA ALA A 21 0.85 -14.98 -12.35
C ALA A 21 0.96 -13.46 -12.22
N PHE A 22 2.08 -12.99 -11.71
CA PHE A 22 2.44 -11.58 -11.86
C PHE A 22 3.08 -11.35 -13.23
N THR A 23 2.93 -10.13 -13.74
CA THR A 23 3.59 -9.70 -14.98
C THR A 23 5.11 -9.74 -14.80
N ASP A 24 5.82 -10.05 -15.87
CA ASP A 24 7.25 -9.82 -15.91
C ASP A 24 7.52 -8.31 -15.95
N ALA A 25 8.47 -7.87 -15.17
CA ALA A 25 8.87 -6.48 -15.11
C ALA A 25 10.38 -6.38 -14.88
N PHE A 26 10.99 -5.33 -15.40
CA PHE A 26 12.39 -5.01 -15.12
C PHE A 26 12.60 -3.51 -15.04
N LEU A 27 13.66 -3.10 -14.36
CA LEU A 27 14.07 -1.71 -14.29
C LEU A 27 15.06 -1.40 -15.40
N ALA A 28 14.85 -0.28 -16.10
CA ALA A 28 15.76 0.27 -17.09
C ALA A 28 16.18 1.67 -16.65
N GLU A 29 17.46 1.93 -16.60
CA GLU A 29 18.04 3.20 -16.19
C GLU A 29 18.65 3.94 -17.39
N GLU A 30 18.42 5.23 -17.48
CA GLU A 30 19.08 6.10 -18.44
C GLU A 30 20.50 6.41 -17.95
N ILE A 31 21.53 6.02 -18.71
CA ILE A 31 22.93 6.12 -18.24
C ILE A 31 23.80 7.13 -18.97
N GLU A 32 23.64 7.34 -20.25
CA GLU A 32 24.51 8.23 -21.05
C GLU A 32 23.77 9.42 -21.62
N SER A 33 22.56 9.18 -22.11
CA SER A 33 21.72 10.20 -22.70
C SER A 33 20.29 10.02 -22.24
N PRO A 34 19.59 11.11 -21.89
CA PRO A 34 18.20 11.04 -21.52
C PRO A 34 17.34 10.67 -22.75
N SER A 35 16.30 9.90 -22.53
CA SER A 35 15.29 9.65 -23.56
C SER A 35 14.40 10.90 -23.74
N PRO A 36 13.79 11.10 -24.93
CA PRO A 36 12.83 12.19 -25.12
C PRO A 36 11.64 12.15 -24.14
N ALA A 37 11.31 10.97 -23.62
CA ALA A 37 10.21 10.78 -22.68
C ALA A 37 10.53 11.25 -21.26
N SER A 38 11.80 11.30 -20.87
CA SER A 38 12.21 11.74 -19.52
C SER A 38 12.04 13.23 -19.31
N GLY A 39 12.08 14.02 -20.39
CA GLY A 39 12.08 15.48 -20.30
C GLY A 39 13.35 16.10 -19.66
N ILE A 40 14.35 15.27 -19.38
CA ILE A 40 15.64 15.73 -18.83
C ILE A 40 16.51 16.22 -19.98
N PRO A 41 17.10 17.43 -19.92
CA PRO A 41 17.95 17.95 -20.98
C PRO A 41 19.30 17.25 -21.07
N GLN A 42 19.83 16.82 -19.94
CA GLN A 42 21.15 16.20 -19.81
C GLN A 42 21.23 15.36 -18.53
N ILE A 43 21.93 14.22 -18.59
CA ILE A 43 22.27 13.42 -17.42
C ILE A 43 23.59 13.93 -16.84
N THR A 44 23.60 14.28 -15.56
CA THR A 44 24.76 14.71 -14.78
C THR A 44 24.77 14.02 -13.42
N ALA A 45 25.84 14.24 -12.63
CA ALA A 45 25.87 13.73 -11.25
C ALA A 45 24.79 14.33 -10.35
N GLU A 46 24.39 15.59 -10.62
CA GLU A 46 23.35 16.32 -9.88
C GLU A 46 21.94 16.08 -10.44
N SER A 47 21.86 15.62 -11.69
CA SER A 47 20.61 15.31 -12.39
C SER A 47 20.74 13.94 -13.04
N PRO A 48 20.57 12.86 -12.26
CA PRO A 48 20.67 11.50 -12.78
C PRO A 48 19.55 11.20 -13.76
N GLY A 49 19.76 10.21 -14.63
CA GLY A 49 18.73 9.70 -15.53
C GLY A 49 17.55 9.09 -14.77
N ILE A 50 16.44 8.94 -15.46
CA ILE A 50 15.24 8.31 -14.89
C ILE A 50 15.40 6.79 -14.91
N THR A 51 14.94 6.16 -13.83
CA THR A 51 14.73 4.72 -13.77
C THR A 51 13.29 4.40 -14.16
N TRP A 52 13.13 3.62 -15.21
CA TRP A 52 11.85 3.19 -15.76
C TRP A 52 11.49 1.79 -15.29
N LEU A 53 10.24 1.59 -14.88
CA LEU A 53 9.66 0.25 -14.77
C LEU A 53 9.12 -0.15 -16.16
N VAL A 54 9.66 -1.22 -16.71
CA VAL A 54 9.29 -1.73 -18.04
C VAL A 54 8.53 -3.03 -17.89
N GLU A 55 7.33 -3.06 -18.47
CA GLU A 55 6.44 -4.20 -18.46
C GLU A 55 5.90 -4.48 -19.86
N PRO A 56 5.43 -5.71 -20.16
CA PRO A 56 4.73 -6.02 -21.40
C PRO A 56 3.49 -5.14 -21.58
N LYS A 57 3.25 -4.70 -22.81
CA LYS A 57 2.03 -3.95 -23.14
C LYS A 57 0.78 -4.78 -22.84
N ARG A 58 -0.14 -4.22 -22.09
CA ARG A 58 -1.41 -4.84 -21.68
C ARG A 58 -2.61 -4.29 -22.44
N SER A 59 -3.75 -5.00 -22.31
CA SER A 59 -5.06 -4.49 -22.71
C SER A 59 -5.43 -3.26 -21.88
N THR A 60 -6.19 -2.35 -22.48
CA THR A 60 -6.78 -1.21 -21.77
C THR A 60 -8.00 -1.59 -20.93
N SER A 61 -8.57 -2.78 -21.16
CA SER A 61 -9.65 -3.32 -20.34
C SER A 61 -9.03 -4.15 -19.20
N VAL A 62 -9.16 -3.66 -17.99
CA VAL A 62 -8.60 -4.26 -16.78
C VAL A 62 -9.72 -4.78 -15.91
N GLU A 63 -9.55 -5.98 -15.38
CA GLU A 63 -10.41 -6.57 -14.37
C GLU A 63 -9.83 -6.29 -12.99
N HIS A 64 -10.59 -5.63 -12.12
CA HIS A 64 -10.19 -5.31 -10.76
C HIS A 64 -10.70 -6.38 -9.79
N PHE A 65 -9.81 -6.94 -8.97
CA PHE A 65 -10.14 -7.92 -7.93
C PHE A 65 -10.17 -7.28 -6.54
N SER A 66 -9.32 -6.29 -6.30
CA SER A 66 -9.36 -5.44 -5.11
C SER A 66 -8.99 -4.01 -5.49
N TYR A 67 -9.19 -3.09 -4.57
CA TYR A 67 -8.76 -1.71 -4.66
C TYR A 67 -7.82 -1.41 -3.48
N THR A 68 -7.27 -0.21 -3.45
CA THR A 68 -6.29 0.20 -2.43
C THR A 68 -6.80 -0.04 -0.99
N LEU A 69 -8.02 0.41 -0.68
CA LEU A 69 -8.63 0.28 0.65
C LEU A 69 -9.99 -0.46 0.64
N VAL A 70 -10.32 -1.16 -0.45
CA VAL A 70 -11.56 -1.95 -0.55
C VAL A 70 -11.20 -3.34 -1.06
N HIS A 71 -11.33 -4.32 -0.20
CA HIS A 71 -10.87 -5.68 -0.44
C HIS A 71 -11.98 -6.70 -0.64
N LYS A 72 -13.23 -6.24 -0.73
CA LYS A 72 -14.39 -7.13 -0.95
C LYS A 72 -14.44 -7.65 -2.37
N SER A 73 -14.43 -8.97 -2.53
CA SER A 73 -14.67 -9.59 -3.82
C SER A 73 -16.10 -9.36 -4.28
N ARG A 74 -16.25 -8.84 -5.48
CA ARG A 74 -17.55 -8.70 -6.15
C ARG A 74 -17.96 -9.95 -6.95
N LYS A 75 -17.01 -10.82 -7.25
CA LYS A 75 -17.19 -12.03 -8.05
C LYS A 75 -16.97 -13.28 -7.19
N LYS A 76 -17.67 -14.34 -7.56
CA LYS A 76 -17.59 -15.65 -6.88
C LYS A 76 -17.03 -16.73 -7.81
N ASP A 77 -16.25 -16.35 -8.81
CA ASP A 77 -15.57 -17.30 -9.67
C ASP A 77 -14.28 -17.84 -9.01
N LEU A 78 -13.74 -18.90 -9.61
CA LEU A 78 -12.57 -19.58 -9.07
C LEU A 78 -11.35 -18.66 -9.00
N ARG A 79 -11.16 -17.83 -10.01
CA ARG A 79 -10.02 -16.90 -10.07
C ARG A 79 -10.09 -15.86 -8.96
N SER A 80 -11.22 -15.18 -8.81
CA SER A 80 -11.44 -14.19 -7.76
C SER A 80 -11.25 -14.81 -6.38
N SER A 81 -11.79 -16.02 -6.15
CA SER A 81 -11.63 -16.74 -4.90
C SER A 81 -10.16 -17.11 -4.63
N THR A 82 -9.41 -17.45 -5.69
CA THR A 82 -7.98 -17.77 -5.58
C THR A 82 -7.15 -16.53 -5.25
N ILE A 83 -7.42 -15.39 -5.91
CA ILE A 83 -6.71 -14.13 -5.64
C ILE A 83 -7.00 -13.63 -4.22
N TYR A 84 -8.23 -13.78 -3.76
CA TYR A 84 -8.60 -13.44 -2.39
C TYR A 84 -7.89 -14.29 -1.34
N ALA A 85 -7.80 -15.59 -1.59
CA ALA A 85 -7.04 -16.49 -0.73
C ALA A 85 -5.53 -16.22 -0.82
N PHE A 86 -5.03 -15.78 -1.97
CA PHE A 86 -3.64 -15.36 -2.12
C PHE A 86 -3.32 -14.13 -1.27
N ALA A 87 -4.17 -13.09 -1.29
CA ALA A 87 -3.98 -11.91 -0.43
C ALA A 87 -3.96 -12.30 1.07
N HIS A 88 -4.86 -13.20 1.47
CA HIS A 88 -4.87 -13.76 2.83
C HIS A 88 -3.59 -14.56 3.14
N PHE A 89 -3.16 -15.41 2.21
CA PHE A 89 -1.90 -16.16 2.37
C PHE A 89 -0.70 -15.24 2.57
N VAL A 90 -0.63 -14.13 1.85
CA VAL A 90 0.46 -13.14 2.01
C VAL A 90 0.50 -12.60 3.43
N TRP A 91 -0.64 -12.28 4.04
CA TRP A 91 -0.73 -11.85 5.43
C TRP A 91 -0.10 -12.86 6.39
N GLY A 92 -0.53 -14.12 6.34
CA GLY A 92 0.03 -15.17 7.18
C GLY A 92 1.50 -15.47 6.87
N HIS A 93 1.86 -15.54 5.58
CA HIS A 93 3.21 -15.88 5.14
C HIS A 93 4.25 -14.80 5.45
N SER A 94 3.83 -13.54 5.55
CA SER A 94 4.68 -12.41 5.96
C SER A 94 4.83 -12.26 7.48
N ASN A 95 4.33 -13.21 8.27
CA ASN A 95 4.20 -13.08 9.73
C ASN A 95 3.39 -11.85 10.14
N GLN A 96 2.29 -11.59 9.43
CA GLN A 96 1.37 -10.49 9.72
C GLN A 96 2.00 -9.09 9.60
N THR A 97 2.92 -8.93 8.65
CA THR A 97 3.58 -7.64 8.43
C THR A 97 3.19 -6.94 7.14
N MET A 98 2.51 -7.65 6.22
CA MET A 98 2.25 -7.12 4.88
C MET A 98 1.03 -7.77 4.24
N ILE A 99 0.32 -6.99 3.43
CA ILE A 99 -0.69 -7.47 2.47
C ILE A 99 -0.43 -6.91 1.08
N PHE A 100 -1.02 -7.56 0.06
CA PHE A 100 -1.17 -6.98 -1.26
C PHE A 100 -2.59 -6.45 -1.45
N ALA A 101 -2.69 -5.27 -2.04
CA ALA A 101 -3.91 -4.60 -2.47
C ALA A 101 -3.82 -4.26 -3.96
N ASP A 102 -4.89 -3.71 -4.51
CA ASP A 102 -4.97 -3.26 -5.90
C ASP A 102 -4.56 -4.36 -6.90
N LEU A 103 -5.11 -5.56 -6.68
CA LEU A 103 -4.80 -6.74 -7.49
C LEU A 103 -5.64 -6.71 -8.75
N ASP A 104 -4.97 -6.51 -9.88
CA ASP A 104 -5.59 -6.22 -11.15
C ASP A 104 -5.12 -7.12 -12.28
N GLY A 105 -6.02 -7.39 -13.22
CA GLY A 105 -5.75 -8.02 -14.49
C GLY A 105 -5.71 -9.55 -14.47
N LEU A 106 -5.75 -10.14 -15.67
CA LEU A 106 -5.64 -11.59 -15.85
C LEU A 106 -4.24 -12.11 -15.52
N VAL A 107 -3.24 -11.32 -15.77
CA VAL A 107 -1.89 -11.41 -15.23
C VAL A 107 -1.77 -10.23 -14.29
N LEU A 108 -1.54 -10.49 -13.01
CA LEU A 108 -1.51 -9.46 -11.98
C LEU A 108 -0.34 -8.49 -12.22
N PHE A 109 -0.60 -7.22 -12.06
CA PHE A 109 0.38 -6.16 -12.26
C PHE A 109 0.16 -5.05 -11.23
N ASP A 110 1.19 -4.24 -11.06
CA ASP A 110 1.19 -3.04 -10.22
C ASP A 110 0.47 -3.22 -8.87
N PRO A 111 0.75 -4.32 -8.14
CA PRO A 111 0.12 -4.52 -6.85
C PRO A 111 0.60 -3.47 -5.85
N MET A 112 -0.32 -2.88 -5.12
CA MET A 112 0.04 -2.09 -3.95
C MET A 112 0.40 -2.99 -2.78
N THR A 113 1.26 -2.48 -1.91
CA THR A 113 1.67 -3.16 -0.69
C THR A 113 1.32 -2.28 0.49
N HIS A 114 0.60 -2.84 1.48
CA HIS A 114 0.44 -2.19 2.78
C HIS A 114 1.26 -2.97 3.80
N THR A 115 2.12 -2.26 4.51
CA THR A 115 3.05 -2.83 5.50
C THR A 115 2.81 -2.24 6.88
N VAL A 116 3.16 -2.97 7.92
CA VAL A 116 3.07 -2.45 9.30
C VAL A 116 3.89 -1.16 9.48
N ALA A 117 5.02 -1.05 8.75
CA ALA A 117 5.88 0.12 8.81
C ALA A 117 5.37 1.32 7.96
N GLY A 118 4.45 1.09 7.02
CA GLY A 118 3.90 2.15 6.15
C GLY A 118 4.93 2.80 5.22
N ASN A 119 5.98 2.07 4.83
CA ASN A 119 7.13 2.65 4.12
C ASN A 119 7.56 1.85 2.89
N SER A 120 6.72 0.99 2.35
CA SER A 120 7.05 0.20 1.15
C SER A 120 6.99 1.00 -0.15
N GLY A 121 6.44 2.21 -0.14
CA GLY A 121 6.35 3.09 -1.29
C GLY A 121 5.11 3.99 -1.29
N ILE A 122 4.91 4.69 -2.40
CA ILE A 122 3.70 5.52 -2.60
C ILE A 122 2.48 4.60 -2.63
N GLY A 123 1.46 4.93 -1.83
CA GLY A 123 0.24 4.10 -1.70
C GLY A 123 0.30 3.05 -0.60
N ASP A 124 1.39 2.96 0.17
CA ASP A 124 1.41 2.17 1.40
C ASP A 124 0.67 2.93 2.52
N PHE A 125 -0.56 2.51 2.79
CA PHE A 125 -1.41 3.07 3.85
C PHE A 125 -1.14 2.42 5.23
N GLY A 126 -0.04 1.68 5.36
CA GLY A 126 0.36 1.13 6.65
C GLY A 126 -0.71 0.25 7.30
N LEU A 127 -0.88 0.44 8.58
CA LEU A 127 -1.85 -0.30 9.39
C LEU A 127 -3.31 -0.02 8.98
N GLU A 128 -3.63 1.16 8.42
CA GLU A 128 -4.97 1.45 7.90
C GLU A 128 -5.31 0.52 6.74
N GLY A 129 -4.42 0.38 5.76
CA GLY A 129 -4.58 -0.52 4.63
C GLY A 129 -4.69 -1.98 5.05
N ILE A 130 -3.83 -2.42 5.97
CA ILE A 130 -3.89 -3.77 6.54
C ILE A 130 -5.22 -4.00 7.24
N ASN A 131 -5.65 -3.09 8.10
CA ASN A 131 -6.87 -3.25 8.88
C ASN A 131 -8.13 -3.23 8.00
N SER A 132 -8.14 -2.42 6.95
CA SER A 132 -9.20 -2.45 5.93
C SER A 132 -9.33 -3.83 5.28
N PHE A 133 -8.20 -4.47 4.93
CA PHE A 133 -8.21 -5.84 4.42
C PHE A 133 -8.78 -6.82 5.45
N LEU A 134 -8.30 -6.77 6.70
CA LEU A 134 -8.73 -7.70 7.75
C LEU A 134 -10.23 -7.57 8.09
N GLN A 135 -10.78 -6.35 7.99
CA GLN A 135 -12.23 -6.10 8.17
C GLN A 135 -13.06 -6.60 6.99
N ASP A 136 -12.56 -6.45 5.78
CA ASP A 136 -13.28 -6.83 4.56
C ASP A 136 -13.16 -8.32 4.24
N HIS A 137 -12.07 -8.97 4.68
CA HIS A 137 -11.82 -10.37 4.34
C HIS A 137 -12.73 -11.30 5.11
N SER A 138 -13.33 -12.21 4.37
CA SER A 138 -14.06 -13.36 4.92
C SER A 138 -13.54 -14.62 4.27
N CYS A 139 -13.06 -15.58 5.07
CA CYS A 139 -12.52 -16.83 4.57
C CYS A 139 -13.56 -17.57 3.73
N GLY A 140 -13.22 -17.80 2.47
CA GLY A 140 -14.01 -18.61 1.54
C GLY A 140 -13.49 -20.04 1.44
N ASP A 141 -14.10 -20.82 0.52
CA ASP A 141 -13.75 -22.22 0.31
C ASP A 141 -12.25 -22.44 0.03
N VAL A 142 -11.61 -21.56 -0.72
CA VAL A 142 -10.18 -21.67 -1.04
C VAL A 142 -9.33 -21.50 0.22
N CYS A 143 -9.57 -20.45 1.02
CA CYS A 143 -8.87 -20.23 2.29
C CYS A 143 -8.97 -21.45 3.20
N ASN A 144 -10.21 -21.99 3.36
CA ASN A 144 -10.47 -23.15 4.21
C ASN A 144 -9.77 -24.41 3.72
N ARG A 145 -9.80 -24.67 2.40
CA ARG A 145 -9.16 -25.86 1.79
C ARG A 145 -7.64 -25.85 1.91
N ILE A 146 -7.03 -24.67 1.82
CA ILE A 146 -5.56 -24.53 2.00
C ILE A 146 -5.19 -24.28 3.45
N ALA A 147 -6.15 -24.37 4.38
CA ALA A 147 -5.98 -24.24 5.83
C ALA A 147 -5.24 -22.96 6.22
N LEU A 148 -5.74 -21.81 5.75
CA LEU A 148 -5.30 -20.52 6.27
C LEU A 148 -6.01 -20.24 7.59
N ASP A 149 -5.27 -19.65 8.54
CA ASP A 149 -5.82 -19.25 9.82
C ASP A 149 -6.88 -18.15 9.65
N GLU A 150 -7.85 -18.07 10.55
CA GLU A 150 -8.80 -16.98 10.54
C GLU A 150 -8.10 -15.64 10.76
N VAL A 151 -8.54 -14.61 10.04
CA VAL A 151 -8.07 -13.24 10.24
C VAL A 151 -9.07 -12.47 11.09
N ALA A 152 -8.55 -11.60 11.95
CA ALA A 152 -9.34 -10.66 12.73
C ALA A 152 -8.78 -9.25 12.56
N PRO A 153 -9.64 -8.20 12.61
CA PRO A 153 -9.17 -6.84 12.62
C PRO A 153 -8.17 -6.59 13.75
N LEU A 154 -7.15 -5.79 13.47
CA LEU A 154 -6.21 -5.38 14.49
C LEU A 154 -6.92 -4.45 15.48
N ILE A 155 -6.80 -4.74 16.76
CA ILE A 155 -7.31 -3.88 17.83
C ILE A 155 -6.20 -2.88 18.14
N PHE A 156 -6.41 -1.62 17.74
CA PHE A 156 -5.54 -0.52 18.18
C PHE A 156 -6.09 0.02 19.50
N ASP A 157 -5.26 -0.02 20.52
CA ASP A 157 -5.53 0.72 21.76
C ASP A 157 -5.29 2.21 21.48
N THR A 158 -6.36 2.92 21.12
CA THR A 158 -6.33 4.36 20.84
C THR A 158 -6.12 5.21 22.09
N SER A 159 -6.12 4.61 23.26
CA SER A 159 -5.97 5.33 24.54
C SER A 159 -4.57 5.90 24.81
N ARG A 160 -3.57 5.57 23.96
CA ARG A 160 -2.19 6.06 24.15
C ARG A 160 -1.87 7.38 23.45
N ASN A 161 -2.68 7.80 22.48
CA ASN A 161 -2.38 9.01 21.70
C ASN A 161 -3.06 10.28 22.24
N GLU A 162 -4.03 10.16 23.15
CA GLU A 162 -4.71 11.34 23.71
C GLU A 162 -3.88 12.03 24.82
N GLU A 163 -2.92 11.36 25.44
CA GLU A 163 -2.10 11.94 26.52
C GLU A 163 -0.91 12.79 26.03
N GLN A 164 -0.59 12.78 24.71
CA GLN A 164 0.54 13.56 24.19
C GLN A 164 0.13 14.91 23.56
N GLU A 165 -1.13 15.10 23.21
CA GLU A 165 -1.59 16.39 22.64
C GLU A 165 -1.95 17.44 23.72
N GLU A 166 -2.17 17.05 24.98
CA GLU A 166 -2.50 18.01 26.04
C GLU A 166 -1.29 18.70 26.69
N GLN A 167 -0.05 18.29 26.41
CA GLN A 167 1.13 18.89 27.04
C GLN A 167 1.78 20.03 26.25
N ASP A 168 1.38 20.30 25.01
CA ASP A 168 1.99 21.36 24.20
C ASP A 168 1.16 22.65 24.13
N ASN A 169 0.12 22.77 24.94
CA ASN A 169 -0.76 23.95 24.97
C ASN A 169 -0.69 24.71 26.31
N SER A 170 0.50 24.83 26.91
CA SER A 170 0.71 25.71 28.05
C SER A 170 1.04 27.13 27.54
N PRO A 171 0.27 28.13 27.89
CA PRO A 171 0.56 29.51 27.50
C PRO A 171 1.83 29.99 28.20
N SER A 172 2.77 30.50 27.41
CA SER A 172 3.97 31.17 27.87
C SER A 172 3.59 32.35 28.76
N PRO A 173 4.24 32.53 29.94
CA PRO A 173 3.94 33.65 30.79
C PRO A 173 4.37 34.97 30.13
N GLY A 174 3.44 35.91 30.15
CA GLY A 174 3.52 37.18 29.47
C GLY A 174 4.66 38.05 29.92
N ASP A 175 5.17 38.81 28.98
CA ASP A 175 5.86 40.07 29.25
C ASP A 175 4.82 41.18 29.31
N ALA A 176 4.55 41.58 30.54
CA ALA A 176 3.88 42.83 30.83
C ALA A 176 4.95 43.93 30.97
N ASP A 177 4.53 45.12 30.58
CA ASP A 177 5.11 46.41 30.87
C ASP A 177 6.02 47.05 29.83
N SER A 178 5.46 48.06 29.18
CA SER A 178 5.77 49.45 29.48
C SER A 178 4.92 50.43 28.62
N ALA A 179 4.01 51.06 29.30
CA ALA A 179 3.44 52.33 28.85
C ALA A 179 4.47 53.45 28.98
N ASN A 180 4.60 54.32 28.02
CA ASN A 180 4.62 55.80 28.17
C ASN A 180 5.14 56.47 26.90
N GLY A 181 4.50 57.57 26.57
CA GLY A 181 5.14 58.63 25.81
C GLY A 181 4.19 59.34 24.86
N GLU A 182 3.50 60.30 25.41
CA GLU A 182 2.81 61.41 24.72
C GLU A 182 3.74 62.17 23.76
N GLY A 183 3.18 62.75 22.72
CA GLY A 183 3.88 63.69 21.83
C GLY A 183 2.98 64.17 20.71
N GLU A 184 2.22 65.19 21.02
CA GLU A 184 1.53 66.10 20.09
C GLU A 184 2.52 66.77 19.14
N ASP A 185 2.07 67.14 17.99
CA ASP A 185 2.13 68.42 17.22
C ASP A 185 2.20 68.15 15.72
N ASN A 186 1.23 68.47 14.94
CA ASN A 186 0.75 69.73 14.38
C ASN A 186 1.55 70.20 13.14
N VAL A 187 0.80 70.52 12.08
CA VAL A 187 1.02 71.53 11.00
C VAL A 187 1.96 71.09 9.81
N ASP A 188 1.51 70.98 8.64
CA ASP A 188 1.03 71.78 7.48
C ASP A 188 0.65 70.87 6.31
#